data_3bc144e33fb8ec64646156b762708c77
#
_entry.id   3bc144e33fb8ec64646156b762708c77
#
_cell.length_a   1.000
_cell.length_b   1.000
_cell.length_c   1.000
_cell.angle_alpha   90.00
_cell.angle_beta   90.00
_cell.angle_gamma   90.00
#
_symmetry.space_group_name_H-M   'P 1'
#
loop_
_entity.id
_entity.type
_entity.pdbx_description
1 polymer ?
#
loop_
_entity_poly.entity_id
_entity_poly.type
_entity_poly.pdbx_seq_one_letter_code
_entity_poly.pdbx_strand_id
1 'polypeptide(L)'
;MPGFRDLNQRLTALLADRVRKGEVTERGLSRLTGVSQPHIHNVLKGKRFLSTETADAILHEMHLDVLDLLDPRELLEWQQRR
;
A
#
# COMPACT_ATOMS: atom_id res chain seq x y z
N MET A 1 9.78 15.39 -0.89
CA MET A 1 9.53 14.10 -0.22
C MET A 1 8.04 13.94 0.03
N PRO A 2 7.41 12.81 -0.36
CA PRO A 2 5.97 12.64 -0.16
C PRO A 2 5.63 12.48 1.32
N GLY A 3 4.43 12.90 1.68
CA GLY A 3 3.92 12.68 3.02
C GLY A 3 3.29 11.31 3.16
N PHE A 4 2.86 10.98 4.37
CA PHE A 4 2.24 9.70 4.68
C PHE A 4 0.99 9.43 3.84
N ARG A 5 0.18 10.47 3.62
CA ARG A 5 -1.03 10.34 2.79
C ARG A 5 -0.68 9.90 1.36
N ASP A 6 0.38 10.49 0.78
CA ASP A 6 0.83 10.14 -0.56
C ASP A 6 1.31 8.70 -0.62
N LEU A 7 2.06 8.27 0.39
CA LEU A 7 2.54 6.90 0.46
C LEU A 7 1.39 5.91 0.59
N ASN A 8 0.37 6.26 1.37
CA ASN A 8 -0.82 5.44 1.53
C ASN A 8 -1.54 5.28 0.19
N GLN A 9 -1.68 6.37 -0.57
CA GLN A 9 -2.30 6.34 -1.89
C GLN A 9 -1.48 5.50 -2.87
N ARG A 10 -0.16 5.58 -2.82
CA ARG A 10 0.72 4.78 -3.67
C ARG A 10 0.61 3.31 -3.36
N LEU A 11 0.56 2.95 -2.08
CA LEU A 11 0.37 1.56 -1.68
C LEU A 11 -0.98 1.05 -2.17
N THR A 12 -2.03 1.85 -2.02
CA THR A 12 -3.37 1.50 -2.51
C THR A 12 -3.36 1.27 -4.02
N ALA A 13 -2.70 2.15 -4.77
CA ALA A 13 -2.60 2.01 -6.22
C ALA A 13 -1.83 0.74 -6.61
N LEU A 14 -0.76 0.44 -5.88
CA LEU A 14 0.01 -0.78 -6.10
C LEU A 14 -0.85 -2.02 -5.87
N LEU A 15 -1.61 -2.03 -4.77
CA LEU A 15 -2.50 -3.15 -4.45
C LEU A 15 -3.60 -3.32 -5.51
N ALA A 16 -4.20 -2.22 -5.95
CA ALA A 16 -5.22 -2.25 -6.98
C ALA A 16 -4.67 -2.84 -8.28
N ASP A 17 -3.45 -2.48 -8.63
CA ASP A 17 -2.77 -3.03 -9.80
C ASP A 17 -2.53 -4.54 -9.66
N ARG A 18 -2.06 -4.99 -8.49
CA ARG A 18 -1.81 -6.40 -8.23
C ARG A 18 -3.09 -7.22 -8.26
N VAL A 19 -4.18 -6.67 -7.75
CA VAL A 19 -5.49 -7.33 -7.83
C VAL A 19 -5.94 -7.44 -9.28
N ARG A 20 -5.80 -6.37 -10.06
CA ARG A 20 -6.18 -6.36 -11.46
C ARG A 20 -5.38 -7.39 -12.27
N LYS A 21 -4.12 -7.58 -11.93
CA LYS A 21 -3.25 -8.56 -12.61
C LYS A 21 -3.44 -9.99 -12.09
N GLY A 22 -4.28 -10.19 -11.09
CA GLY A 22 -4.53 -11.50 -10.52
C GLY A 22 -3.45 -12.02 -9.59
N GLU A 23 -2.51 -11.17 -9.18
CA GLU A 23 -1.42 -11.57 -8.28
C GLU A 23 -1.89 -11.71 -6.84
N VAL A 24 -2.87 -10.90 -6.43
CA VAL A 24 -3.55 -11.01 -5.13
C VAL A 24 -5.04 -10.81 -5.34
N THR A 25 -5.84 -11.21 -4.35
CA THR A 25 -7.30 -11.02 -4.40
C THR A 25 -7.76 -10.17 -3.23
N GLU A 26 -8.93 -9.54 -3.38
CA GLU A 26 -9.53 -8.79 -2.28
C GLU A 26 -9.78 -9.69 -1.08
N ARG A 27 -10.21 -10.92 -1.32
CA ARG A 27 -10.41 -11.91 -0.24
C ARG A 27 -9.10 -12.24 0.46
N GLY A 28 -8.03 -12.41 -0.32
CA GLY A 28 -6.70 -12.66 0.23
C GLY A 28 -6.22 -11.51 1.10
N LEU A 29 -6.41 -10.27 0.64
CA LEU A 29 -6.06 -9.09 1.42
C LEU A 29 -6.90 -8.99 2.69
N SER A 30 -8.18 -9.34 2.60
CA SER A 30 -9.07 -9.38 3.77
C SER A 30 -8.56 -10.37 4.81
N ARG A 31 -8.19 -11.58 4.39
CA ARG A 31 -7.66 -12.60 5.31
C ARG A 31 -6.35 -12.16 5.96
N LEU A 32 -5.48 -11.56 5.18
CA LEU A 32 -4.16 -11.13 5.62
C LEU A 32 -4.24 -10.00 6.65
N THR A 33 -5.16 -9.08 6.47
CA THR A 33 -5.27 -7.89 7.30
C THR A 33 -6.30 -7.99 8.42
N GLY A 34 -7.23 -8.94 8.32
CA GLY A 34 -8.39 -8.99 9.23
C GLY A 34 -9.45 -7.94 8.93
N VAL A 35 -9.26 -7.15 7.87
CA VAL A 35 -10.22 -6.13 7.44
C VAL A 35 -11.25 -6.78 6.51
N SER A 36 -12.52 -6.40 6.64
CA SER A 36 -13.58 -7.00 5.83
C SER A 36 -13.35 -6.78 4.34
N GLN A 37 -13.81 -7.72 3.52
CA GLN A 37 -13.64 -7.62 2.07
C GLN A 37 -14.33 -6.36 1.48
N PRO A 38 -15.56 -5.98 1.90
CA PRO A 38 -16.14 -4.72 1.43
C PRO A 38 -15.29 -3.50 1.76
N HIS A 39 -14.64 -3.48 2.93
CA HIS A 39 -13.76 -2.39 3.31
C HIS A 39 -12.51 -2.36 2.40
N ILE A 40 -11.91 -3.52 2.15
CA ILE A 40 -10.79 -3.65 1.21
C ILE A 40 -11.20 -3.14 -0.17
N HIS A 41 -12.38 -3.53 -0.65
CA HIS A 41 -12.89 -3.06 -1.94
C HIS A 41 -12.95 -1.52 -1.99
N ASN A 42 -13.47 -0.90 -0.93
CA ASN A 42 -13.57 0.55 -0.87
C ASN A 42 -12.21 1.24 -0.79
N VAL A 43 -11.25 0.62 -0.11
CA VAL A 43 -9.86 1.12 -0.07
C VAL A 43 -9.29 1.12 -1.49
N LEU A 44 -9.44 0.02 -2.22
CA LEU A 44 -8.90 -0.10 -3.57
C LEU A 44 -9.58 0.85 -4.56
N LYS A 45 -10.81 1.25 -4.28
CA LYS A 45 -11.55 2.24 -5.08
C LYS A 45 -11.21 3.68 -4.68
N GLY A 46 -10.36 3.88 -3.69
CA GLY A 46 -9.99 5.20 -3.22
C GLY A 46 -11.00 5.88 -2.31
N LYS A 47 -12.01 5.15 -1.84
CA LYS A 47 -13.06 5.70 -0.97
C LYS A 47 -12.69 5.69 0.51
N ARG A 48 -11.70 4.89 0.88
CA ARG A 48 -11.22 4.75 2.26
C ARG A 48 -9.70 4.68 2.25
N PHE A 49 -9.10 5.05 3.36
CA PHE A 49 -7.65 4.91 3.55
C PHE A 49 -7.36 3.69 4.41
N LEU A 50 -6.18 3.11 4.20
CA LEU A 50 -5.67 2.08 5.09
C LEU A 50 -5.23 2.72 6.40
N SER A 51 -5.50 2.05 7.53
CA SER A 51 -4.88 2.46 8.78
C SER A 51 -3.38 2.17 8.71
N THR A 52 -2.61 2.86 9.55
CA THR A 52 -1.16 2.63 9.62
C THR A 52 -0.85 1.17 9.91
N GLU A 53 -1.57 0.57 10.83
CA GLU A 53 -1.35 -0.82 11.24
C GLU A 53 -1.65 -1.78 10.09
N THR A 54 -2.74 -1.56 9.36
CA THR A 54 -3.09 -2.38 8.22
C THR A 54 -2.08 -2.23 7.09
N ALA A 55 -1.65 -0.99 6.82
CA ALA A 55 -0.65 -0.74 5.80
C ALA A 55 0.67 -1.43 6.14
N ASP A 56 1.10 -1.37 7.39
CA ASP A 56 2.33 -2.04 7.84
C ASP A 56 2.21 -3.56 7.68
N ALA A 57 1.07 -4.14 8.02
CA ALA A 57 0.86 -5.57 7.87
C ALA A 57 0.98 -5.99 6.40
N ILE A 58 0.39 -5.20 5.49
CA ILE A 58 0.45 -5.48 4.06
C ILE A 58 1.90 -5.38 3.56
N LEU A 59 2.61 -4.32 3.93
CA LEU A 59 4.00 -4.15 3.52
C LEU A 59 4.85 -5.33 3.99
N HIS A 60 4.67 -5.74 5.25
CA HIS A 60 5.42 -6.84 5.82
C HIS A 60 5.15 -8.15 5.06
N GLU A 61 3.89 -8.48 4.82
CA GLU A 61 3.53 -9.72 4.13
C GLU A 61 3.96 -9.74 2.68
N MET A 62 4.01 -8.59 2.03
CA MET A 62 4.44 -8.49 0.64
C MET A 62 5.95 -8.30 0.51
N HIS A 63 6.68 -8.32 1.63
CA HIS A 63 8.12 -8.08 1.68
C HIS A 63 8.51 -6.74 1.05
N LEU A 64 7.67 -5.72 1.29
CA LEU A 64 7.90 -4.36 0.82
C LEU A 64 8.32 -3.47 1.98
N ASP A 65 9.14 -2.49 1.65
CA ASP A 65 9.52 -1.41 2.56
C ASP A 65 8.82 -0.12 2.10
N VAL A 66 8.67 0.84 3.00
CA VAL A 66 8.14 2.16 2.65
C VAL A 66 8.95 2.77 1.52
N LEU A 67 10.26 2.52 1.50
CA LEU A 67 11.15 3.03 0.45
C LEU A 67 10.80 2.50 -0.94
N ASP A 68 10.15 1.34 -1.01
CA ASP A 68 9.69 0.78 -2.29
C ASP A 68 8.54 1.59 -2.90
N LEU A 69 7.92 2.47 -2.13
CA LEU A 69 6.85 3.34 -2.59
C LEU A 69 7.38 4.67 -3.14
N LEU A 70 8.68 4.92 -2.97
CA LEU A 70 9.32 6.13 -3.48
C LEU A 70 9.78 5.91 -4.92
N ASP A 71 9.70 6.96 -5.76
CA ASP A 71 10.32 6.89 -7.07
C ASP A 71 11.83 7.13 -6.94
N PRO A 72 12.62 6.87 -8.00
CA PRO A 72 14.08 6.99 -7.91
C PRO A 72 14.58 8.38 -7.48
N ARG A 73 13.88 9.44 -7.89
CA ARG A 73 14.28 10.82 -7.50
C ARG A 73 14.03 11.04 -6.02
N GLU A 74 12.87 10.62 -5.53
CA GLU A 74 12.53 10.78 -4.12
C GLU A 74 13.46 9.95 -3.24
N LEU A 75 13.81 8.76 -3.67
CA LEU A 75 14.73 7.90 -2.95
C LEU A 75 16.10 8.57 -2.85
N LEU A 76 16.57 9.17 -3.93
CA LEU A 76 17.83 9.88 -3.95
C LEU A 76 17.82 11.08 -3.00
N GLU A 77 16.73 11.87 -3.00
CA GLU A 77 16.56 12.97 -2.07
C GLU A 77 16.63 12.52 -0.62
N TRP A 78 15.96 11.42 -0.31
CA TRP A 78 15.94 10.86 1.04
C TRP A 78 17.35 10.46 1.46
N GLN A 79 18.09 9.81 0.57
CA GLN A 79 19.46 9.39 0.83
C GLN A 79 20.39 10.58 1.06
N GLN A 80 20.19 11.67 0.33
CA GLN A 80 21.03 12.87 0.45
C GLN A 80 20.78 13.63 1.74
N ARG A 81 19.62 13.46 2.36
CA ARG A 81 19.30 14.11 3.63
C ARG A 81 19.90 13.41 4.84
N ARG A 82 20.45 12.26 4.65
CA ARG A 82 21.13 11.50 5.69
C ARG A 82 22.61 11.86 5.73
#